data_0b302b0639cfdd7362d5bc156b3891e6
#
_entry.id   0b302b0639cfdd7362d5bc156b3891e6
#
_cell.length_a   1.000
_cell.length_b   1.000
_cell.length_c   1.000
_cell.angle_alpha   90.00
_cell.angle_beta   90.00
_cell.angle_gamma   90.00
#
_symmetry.space_group_name_H-M   'P 1'
#
loop_
_entity.id
_entity.type
_entity.pdbx_description
1 polymer ?
#
loop_
_entity_poly.entity_id
_entity_poly.type
_entity_poly.pdbx_seq_one_letter_code
_entity_poly.pdbx_strand_id
1 'polypeptide(L)'
;IKNDFINNMTHELKTPIASISLASQMMNDKSLTKSPQMIEHLGGVINDESKRLRFLVEKVLQMSMYDNKTAVLKKKYTDLNEMVENIAASFTLRVEHTGGKVYTGIEAVDSAMYVDEMHFQNVIFNLLDNAVKYAKPDEPLNVYLKTWNTEHHLCLSVRDTGQGIKKENLKKIFEKFYRVHTGNVHDVKGFGLGLAYVKKMVDLHEGEIRVDSEYGKGTTFTIKLPIIRDEDME
;
A
#
# COMPACT_ATOMS: atom_id res chain seq x y z
N ILE A 1 16.26 -13.14 7.79
CA ILE A 1 15.00 -12.35 7.60
C ILE A 1 15.17 -10.93 8.16
N LYS A 2 15.43 -10.72 9.50
CA LYS A 2 15.61 -9.35 10.07
C LYS A 2 16.86 -8.67 9.52
N ASN A 3 17.98 -9.38 9.40
CA ASN A 3 19.23 -8.86 8.83
C ASN A 3 19.10 -8.58 7.33
N ASP A 4 18.40 -9.41 6.58
CA ASP A 4 18.14 -9.20 5.16
C ASP A 4 17.28 -7.96 4.93
N PHE A 5 16.30 -7.71 5.82
CA PHE A 5 15.51 -6.49 5.81
C PHE A 5 16.38 -5.24 6.04
N ILE A 6 17.25 -5.24 7.06
CA ILE A 6 18.12 -4.09 7.36
C ILE A 6 19.06 -3.84 6.17
N ASN A 7 19.61 -4.89 5.58
CA ASN A 7 20.49 -4.78 4.41
C ASN A 7 19.72 -4.23 3.19
N ASN A 8 18.55 -4.78 2.88
CA ASN A 8 17.71 -4.31 1.77
C ASN A 8 17.28 -2.86 1.97
N MET A 9 16.93 -2.49 3.20
CA MET A 9 16.54 -1.14 3.54
C MET A 9 17.68 -0.16 3.40
N THR A 10 18.88 -0.55 3.85
CA THR A 10 20.09 0.25 3.68
C THR A 10 20.39 0.47 2.19
N HIS A 11 20.22 -0.53 1.36
CA HIS A 11 20.38 -0.42 -0.10
C HIS A 11 19.31 0.48 -0.74
N GLU A 12 18.04 0.30 -0.37
CA GLU A 12 16.93 1.11 -0.88
C GLU A 12 17.03 2.59 -0.46
N LEU A 13 17.62 2.90 0.69
CA LEU A 13 17.89 4.27 1.13
C LEU A 13 19.13 4.86 0.48
N LYS A 14 20.17 4.06 0.23
CA LYS A 14 21.41 4.53 -0.41
C LYS A 14 21.20 5.07 -1.81
N THR A 15 20.34 4.42 -2.61
CA THR A 15 20.12 4.78 -4.01
C THR A 15 19.56 6.20 -4.16
N PRO A 16 18.42 6.57 -3.54
CA PRO A 16 17.90 7.94 -3.64
C PRO A 16 18.86 8.99 -3.07
N ILE A 17 19.56 8.66 -1.96
CA ILE A 17 20.55 9.57 -1.37
C ILE A 17 21.71 9.81 -2.35
N ALA A 18 22.22 8.78 -3.02
CA ALA A 18 23.29 8.91 -4.00
C ALA A 18 22.84 9.74 -5.22
N SER A 19 21.61 9.53 -5.71
CA SER A 19 21.05 10.29 -6.84
C SER A 19 20.88 11.78 -6.49
N ILE A 20 20.35 12.08 -5.30
CA ILE A 20 20.20 13.46 -4.80
C ILE A 20 21.60 14.11 -4.66
N SER A 21 22.55 13.39 -4.08
CA SER A 21 23.91 13.90 -3.89
C SER A 21 24.58 14.21 -5.22
N LEU A 22 24.48 13.31 -6.20
CA LEU A 22 25.05 13.51 -7.52
C LEU A 22 24.40 14.70 -8.24
N ALA A 23 23.07 14.79 -8.25
CA ALA A 23 22.37 15.91 -8.86
C ALA A 23 22.75 17.24 -8.20
N SER A 24 22.86 17.28 -6.88
CA SER A 24 23.33 18.44 -6.13
C SER A 24 24.77 18.83 -6.45
N GLN A 25 25.68 17.86 -6.56
CA GLN A 25 27.08 18.10 -6.96
C GLN A 25 27.15 18.69 -8.39
N MET A 26 26.38 18.13 -9.32
CA MET A 26 26.31 18.65 -10.69
C MET A 26 25.75 20.08 -10.74
N MET A 27 24.76 20.41 -9.89
CA MET A 27 24.26 21.76 -9.77
C MET A 27 25.28 22.75 -9.23
N ASN A 28 26.18 22.32 -8.35
CA ASN A 28 27.20 23.15 -7.71
C ASN A 28 28.51 23.22 -8.48
N ASP A 29 28.73 22.35 -9.48
CA ASP A 29 29.96 22.32 -10.26
C ASP A 29 30.05 23.55 -11.16
N LYS A 30 31.03 24.43 -10.88
CA LYS A 30 31.27 25.68 -11.63
C LYS A 30 31.94 25.44 -12.98
N SER A 31 32.50 24.24 -13.22
CA SER A 31 33.13 23.89 -14.50
C SER A 31 32.13 23.52 -15.57
N LEU A 32 30.89 23.18 -15.21
CA LEU A 32 29.84 22.80 -16.12
C LEU A 32 28.99 24.00 -16.53
N THR A 33 28.82 24.15 -17.86
CA THR A 33 27.84 25.11 -18.41
C THR A 33 26.44 24.52 -18.24
N LYS A 34 25.63 25.15 -17.41
CA LYS A 34 24.28 24.67 -17.07
C LYS A 34 23.24 25.37 -17.94
N SER A 35 22.54 24.61 -18.77
CA SER A 35 21.36 25.14 -19.47
C SER A 35 20.17 25.17 -18.49
N PRO A 36 19.15 26.03 -18.72
CA PRO A 36 17.91 26.02 -17.93
C PRO A 36 17.27 24.64 -17.88
N GLN A 37 17.26 23.88 -18.99
CA GLN A 37 16.72 22.53 -19.07
C GLN A 37 17.49 21.54 -18.18
N MET A 38 18.81 21.68 -18.10
CA MET A 38 19.64 20.85 -17.21
C MET A 38 19.34 21.12 -15.73
N ILE A 39 19.17 22.38 -15.36
CA ILE A 39 18.80 22.79 -13.99
C ILE A 39 17.42 22.23 -13.62
N GLU A 40 16.45 22.37 -14.52
CA GLU A 40 15.10 21.83 -14.34
C GLU A 40 15.12 20.30 -14.18
N HIS A 41 15.88 19.60 -15.03
CA HIS A 41 16.03 18.14 -14.93
C HIS A 41 16.66 17.70 -13.60
N LEU A 42 17.77 18.34 -13.18
CA LEU A 42 18.43 18.02 -11.90
C LEU A 42 17.53 18.34 -10.71
N GLY A 43 16.78 19.45 -10.76
CA GLY A 43 15.77 19.79 -9.76
C GLY A 43 14.65 18.76 -9.70
N GLY A 44 14.20 18.26 -10.85
CA GLY A 44 13.24 17.15 -10.95
C GLY A 44 13.74 15.87 -10.28
N VAL A 45 14.97 15.46 -10.56
CA VAL A 45 15.61 14.29 -9.95
C VAL A 45 15.65 14.42 -8.42
N ILE A 46 16.09 15.58 -7.90
CA ILE A 46 16.15 15.83 -6.44
C ILE A 46 14.75 15.73 -5.83
N ASN A 47 13.75 16.35 -6.45
CA ASN A 47 12.38 16.34 -5.95
C ASN A 47 11.79 14.92 -5.91
N ASP A 48 11.96 14.15 -6.96
CA ASP A 48 11.38 12.82 -7.08
C ASP A 48 12.05 11.81 -6.14
N GLU A 49 13.38 11.85 -6.03
CA GLU A 49 14.10 11.01 -5.07
C GLU A 49 13.85 11.44 -3.61
N SER A 50 13.60 12.73 -3.35
CA SER A 50 13.20 13.20 -2.02
C SER A 50 11.80 12.69 -1.64
N LYS A 51 10.84 12.68 -2.58
CA LYS A 51 9.52 12.06 -2.37
C LYS A 51 9.65 10.57 -2.09
N ARG A 52 10.50 9.88 -2.85
CA ARG A 52 10.79 8.47 -2.67
C ARG A 52 11.40 8.20 -1.29
N LEU A 53 12.37 8.99 -0.85
CA LEU A 53 12.99 8.88 0.46
C LEU A 53 11.97 9.08 1.59
N ARG A 54 11.10 10.08 1.50
CA ARG A 54 10.00 10.30 2.45
C ARG A 54 9.11 9.07 2.56
N PHE A 55 8.69 8.50 1.43
CA PHE A 55 7.90 7.27 1.41
C PHE A 55 8.61 6.10 2.13
N LEU A 56 9.92 5.95 1.91
CA LEU A 56 10.71 4.91 2.57
C LEU A 56 10.77 5.14 4.09
N VAL A 57 11.00 6.38 4.54
CA VAL A 57 11.01 6.75 5.96
C VAL A 57 9.65 6.49 6.61
N GLU A 58 8.55 6.83 5.96
CA GLU A 58 7.20 6.53 6.46
C GLU A 58 6.96 5.03 6.62
N LYS A 59 7.45 4.21 5.67
CA LYS A 59 7.40 2.74 5.80
C LYS A 59 8.19 2.20 6.99
N VAL A 60 9.34 2.83 7.31
CA VAL A 60 10.14 2.49 8.50
C VAL A 60 9.42 2.89 9.77
N LEU A 61 8.86 4.09 9.82
CA LEU A 61 8.12 4.58 10.98
C LEU A 61 6.86 3.72 11.21
N GLN A 62 6.14 3.33 10.17
CA GLN A 62 5.05 2.36 10.25
C GLN A 62 5.51 1.04 10.89
N MET A 63 6.75 0.60 10.60
CA MET A 63 7.34 -0.58 11.22
C MET A 63 7.66 -0.38 12.70
N SER A 64 8.18 0.78 13.09
CA SER A 64 8.49 1.11 14.50
C SER A 64 7.23 1.08 15.38
N MET A 65 6.11 1.54 14.85
CA MET A 65 4.80 1.44 15.54
C MET A 65 4.33 -0.02 15.71
N TYR A 66 4.88 -0.94 14.91
CA TYR A 66 4.53 -2.36 14.96
C TYR A 66 5.10 -3.08 16.19
N ASP A 67 6.30 -2.70 16.63
CA ASP A 67 6.96 -3.31 17.79
C ASP A 67 6.45 -2.74 19.13
N ASN A 68 5.81 -1.57 19.09
CA ASN A 68 5.16 -0.98 20.24
C ASN A 68 3.77 -1.61 20.46
N LYS A 69 3.64 -2.40 21.54
CA LYS A 69 2.35 -2.95 22.00
C LYS A 69 1.31 -1.87 22.38
N THR A 70 1.70 -0.60 22.38
CA THR A 70 0.94 0.58 22.80
C THR A 70 0.62 1.56 21.67
N ALA A 71 0.49 1.09 20.41
CA ALA A 71 0.01 1.96 19.35
C ALA A 71 -1.43 2.42 19.67
N VAL A 72 -1.57 3.64 20.14
CA VAL A 72 -2.89 4.26 20.39
C VAL A 72 -3.42 4.78 19.07
N LEU A 73 -4.49 4.15 18.56
CA LEU A 73 -5.21 4.62 17.38
C LEU A 73 -6.03 5.87 17.73
N LYS A 74 -6.05 6.84 16.85
CA LYS A 74 -6.92 8.02 16.91
C LYS A 74 -8.21 7.74 16.14
N LYS A 75 -9.03 6.85 16.68
CA LYS A 75 -10.29 6.46 16.05
C LYS A 75 -11.31 7.61 16.09
N LYS A 76 -12.03 7.78 15.00
CA LYS A 76 -13.20 8.68 14.88
C LYS A 76 -14.23 8.06 13.93
N TYR A 77 -15.47 8.51 14.00
CA TYR A 77 -16.47 8.13 13.01
C TYR A 77 -16.06 8.66 11.64
N THR A 78 -15.94 7.77 10.68
CA THR A 78 -15.48 8.05 9.31
C THR A 78 -16.36 7.28 8.34
N ASP A 79 -16.86 7.98 7.32
CA ASP A 79 -17.60 7.33 6.23
C ASP A 79 -16.63 6.54 5.34
N LEU A 80 -16.70 5.21 5.41
CA LEU A 80 -15.83 4.33 4.62
C LEU A 80 -16.21 4.29 3.15
N ASN A 81 -17.47 4.54 2.79
CA ASN A 81 -17.87 4.65 1.40
C ASN A 81 -17.19 5.84 0.73
N GLU A 82 -17.30 7.02 1.34
CA GLU A 82 -16.63 8.23 0.85
C GLU A 82 -15.10 8.03 0.77
N MET A 83 -14.51 7.43 1.81
CA MET A 83 -13.07 7.13 1.81
C MET A 83 -12.67 6.24 0.64
N VAL A 84 -13.40 5.16 0.39
CA VAL A 84 -13.12 4.21 -0.70
C VAL A 84 -13.26 4.87 -2.06
N GLU A 85 -14.30 5.69 -2.27
CA GLU A 85 -14.50 6.43 -3.53
C GLU A 85 -13.36 7.41 -3.80
N ASN A 86 -12.97 8.21 -2.80
CA ASN A 86 -11.87 9.16 -2.91
C ASN A 86 -10.54 8.48 -3.23
N ILE A 87 -10.26 7.34 -2.58
CA ILE A 87 -9.05 6.56 -2.86
C ILE A 87 -9.11 5.95 -4.26
N ALA A 88 -10.24 5.36 -4.66
CA ALA A 88 -10.43 4.79 -5.99
C ALA A 88 -10.19 5.85 -7.08
N ALA A 89 -10.76 7.04 -6.94
CA ALA A 89 -10.55 8.14 -7.86
C ALA A 89 -9.07 8.53 -7.98
N SER A 90 -8.36 8.65 -6.85
CA SER A 90 -6.93 8.98 -6.84
C SER A 90 -6.05 7.89 -7.45
N PHE A 91 -6.51 6.64 -7.43
CA PHE A 91 -5.75 5.49 -7.91
C PHE A 91 -6.01 5.15 -9.39
N THR A 92 -7.09 5.69 -9.94
CA THR A 92 -7.51 5.42 -11.34
C THR A 92 -6.40 5.70 -12.34
N LEU A 93 -5.73 6.86 -12.25
CA LEU A 93 -4.63 7.21 -13.17
C LEU A 93 -3.49 6.19 -13.15
N ARG A 94 -3.16 5.63 -11.99
CA ARG A 94 -2.08 4.62 -11.88
C ARG A 94 -2.45 3.30 -12.54
N VAL A 95 -3.72 2.91 -12.45
CA VAL A 95 -4.23 1.67 -13.08
C VAL A 95 -4.40 1.87 -14.58
N GLU A 96 -4.86 3.03 -15.03
CA GLU A 96 -4.99 3.36 -16.46
C GLU A 96 -3.66 3.32 -17.20
N HIS A 97 -2.55 3.68 -16.55
CA HIS A 97 -1.20 3.50 -17.12
C HIS A 97 -0.85 2.05 -17.46
N THR A 98 -1.53 1.08 -16.84
CA THR A 98 -1.39 -0.36 -17.19
C THR A 98 -2.41 -0.81 -18.23
N GLY A 99 -3.17 0.11 -18.82
CA GLY A 99 -4.28 -0.18 -19.75
C GLY A 99 -5.52 -0.75 -19.06
N GLY A 100 -5.54 -0.77 -17.71
CA GLY A 100 -6.62 -1.32 -16.90
C GLY A 100 -7.65 -0.30 -16.43
N LYS A 101 -8.54 -0.72 -15.53
CA LYS A 101 -9.62 0.11 -14.97
C LYS A 101 -9.84 -0.15 -13.49
N VAL A 102 -10.34 0.86 -12.78
CA VAL A 102 -10.84 0.76 -11.41
C VAL A 102 -12.36 0.77 -11.43
N TYR A 103 -12.96 -0.18 -10.73
CA TYR A 103 -14.41 -0.31 -10.58
C TYR A 103 -14.77 -0.20 -9.10
N THR A 104 -15.83 0.54 -8.80
CA THR A 104 -16.37 0.67 -7.44
C THR A 104 -17.77 0.12 -7.36
N GLY A 105 -18.09 -0.62 -6.29
CA GLY A 105 -19.42 -1.12 -5.96
C GLY A 105 -19.72 -0.75 -4.49
N ILE A 106 -20.22 0.47 -4.28
CA ILE A 106 -20.47 1.03 -2.95
C ILE A 106 -21.90 0.67 -2.53
N GLU A 107 -22.04 -0.44 -1.80
CA GLU A 107 -23.33 -1.03 -1.43
C GLU A 107 -23.57 -1.02 0.10
N ALA A 108 -22.60 -0.57 0.91
CA ALA A 108 -22.80 -0.49 2.35
C ALA A 108 -23.76 0.64 2.71
N VAL A 109 -24.86 0.32 3.43
CA VAL A 109 -25.83 1.30 3.93
C VAL A 109 -25.31 1.95 5.21
N ASP A 110 -24.78 1.14 6.13
CA ASP A 110 -24.10 1.60 7.35
C ASP A 110 -22.61 1.74 7.04
N SER A 111 -22.19 2.92 6.59
CA SER A 111 -20.81 3.20 6.15
C SER A 111 -19.96 3.94 7.20
N ALA A 112 -20.58 4.54 8.20
CA ALA A 112 -19.89 5.27 9.27
C ALA A 112 -19.29 4.30 10.29
N MET A 113 -17.94 4.21 10.29
CA MET A 113 -17.20 3.28 11.14
C MET A 113 -16.26 4.04 12.08
N TYR A 114 -16.07 3.52 13.31
CA TYR A 114 -15.16 4.10 14.29
C TYR A 114 -13.73 3.62 14.04
N VAL A 115 -13.00 4.34 13.18
CA VAL A 115 -11.67 3.96 12.67
C VAL A 115 -10.67 5.10 12.77
N ASP A 116 -9.38 4.74 12.80
CA ASP A 116 -8.31 5.70 12.55
C ASP A 116 -8.19 5.92 11.04
N GLU A 117 -8.70 7.07 10.59
CA GLU A 117 -8.83 7.42 9.17
C GLU A 117 -7.50 7.29 8.42
N MET A 118 -6.41 7.84 8.98
CA MET A 118 -5.10 7.81 8.34
C MET A 118 -4.57 6.39 8.18
N HIS A 119 -4.69 5.58 9.23
CA HIS A 119 -4.24 4.20 9.19
C HIS A 119 -5.11 3.34 8.29
N PHE A 120 -6.42 3.59 8.26
CA PHE A 120 -7.32 2.82 7.41
C PHE A 120 -7.18 3.19 5.92
N GLN A 121 -6.97 4.46 5.59
CA GLN A 121 -6.57 4.87 4.23
C GLN A 121 -5.29 4.13 3.79
N ASN A 122 -4.28 4.07 4.66
CA ASN A 122 -3.03 3.35 4.38
C ASN A 122 -3.25 1.83 4.19
N VAL A 123 -4.23 1.23 4.86
CA VAL A 123 -4.63 -0.18 4.63
C VAL A 123 -5.09 -0.35 3.19
N ILE A 124 -6.02 0.49 2.72
CA ILE A 124 -6.55 0.40 1.35
C ILE A 124 -5.44 0.67 0.32
N PHE A 125 -4.61 1.70 0.53
CA PHE A 125 -3.47 1.99 -0.34
C PHE A 125 -2.48 0.84 -0.45
N ASN A 126 -2.17 0.13 0.65
CA ASN A 126 -1.28 -1.03 0.60
C ASN A 126 -1.86 -2.18 -0.24
N LEU A 127 -3.17 -2.41 -0.18
CA LEU A 127 -3.82 -3.42 -1.00
C LEU A 127 -3.82 -3.04 -2.48
N LEU A 128 -4.12 -1.78 -2.79
CA LEU A 128 -4.11 -1.26 -4.17
C LEU A 128 -2.69 -1.22 -4.75
N ASP A 129 -1.71 -0.82 -3.96
CA ASP A 129 -0.29 -0.81 -4.38
C ASP A 129 0.20 -2.22 -4.69
N ASN A 130 -0.22 -3.22 -3.91
CA ASN A 130 0.03 -4.62 -4.22
C ASN A 130 -0.63 -5.06 -5.53
N ALA A 131 -1.87 -4.65 -5.80
CA ALA A 131 -2.55 -4.96 -7.07
C ALA A 131 -1.74 -4.47 -8.27
N VAL A 132 -1.27 -3.22 -8.25
CA VAL A 132 -0.42 -2.65 -9.33
C VAL A 132 0.93 -3.36 -9.40
N LYS A 133 1.55 -3.61 -8.27
CA LYS A 133 2.88 -4.22 -8.18
C LYS A 133 2.94 -5.65 -8.71
N TYR A 134 1.85 -6.39 -8.53
CA TYR A 134 1.73 -7.78 -8.98
C TYR A 134 0.78 -7.91 -10.19
N ALA A 135 0.62 -6.84 -10.96
CA ALA A 135 -0.06 -6.89 -12.25
C ALA A 135 0.67 -7.86 -13.20
N LYS A 136 -0.07 -8.41 -14.15
CA LYS A 136 0.52 -9.21 -15.23
C LYS A 136 1.13 -8.25 -16.26
N PRO A 137 2.31 -8.56 -16.82
CA PRO A 137 2.98 -7.65 -17.75
C PRO A 137 2.18 -7.35 -19.03
N ASP A 138 1.47 -8.35 -19.55
CA ASP A 138 0.85 -8.31 -20.88
C ASP A 138 -0.70 -8.24 -20.83
N GLU A 139 -1.28 -8.06 -19.65
CA GLU A 139 -2.74 -7.98 -19.47
C GLU A 139 -3.13 -6.70 -18.74
N PRO A 140 -4.23 -6.04 -19.14
CA PRO A 140 -4.78 -4.91 -18.41
C PRO A 140 -5.13 -5.27 -16.96
N LEU A 141 -4.65 -4.47 -16.01
CA LEU A 141 -5.00 -4.64 -14.61
C LEU A 141 -6.38 -4.07 -14.33
N ASN A 142 -7.34 -4.91 -13.96
CA ASN A 142 -8.61 -4.44 -13.43
C ASN A 142 -8.64 -4.58 -11.90
N VAL A 143 -9.07 -3.50 -11.24
CA VAL A 143 -9.20 -3.46 -9.78
C VAL A 143 -10.65 -3.16 -9.42
N TYR A 144 -11.19 -3.90 -8.47
CA TYR A 144 -12.57 -3.78 -7.99
C TYR A 144 -12.55 -3.50 -6.49
N LEU A 145 -13.13 -2.37 -6.09
CA LEU A 145 -13.37 -2.04 -4.69
C LEU A 145 -14.86 -2.19 -4.42
N LYS A 146 -15.22 -2.93 -3.39
CA LYS A 146 -16.61 -3.12 -3.03
C LYS A 146 -16.81 -2.98 -1.53
N THR A 147 -17.89 -2.26 -1.13
CA THR A 147 -18.36 -2.19 0.26
C THR A 147 -19.75 -2.76 0.36
N TRP A 148 -20.07 -3.46 1.46
CA TRP A 148 -21.38 -3.96 1.78
C TRP A 148 -21.50 -4.22 3.28
N ASN A 149 -22.72 -4.34 3.79
CA ASN A 149 -22.97 -4.75 5.15
C ASN A 149 -23.35 -6.23 5.24
N THR A 150 -22.94 -6.87 6.32
CA THR A 150 -23.60 -8.04 6.88
C THR A 150 -24.35 -7.60 8.14
N GLU A 151 -25.02 -8.50 8.82
CA GLU A 151 -25.77 -8.19 10.03
C GLU A 151 -24.95 -7.46 11.12
N HIS A 152 -23.65 -7.80 11.24
CA HIS A 152 -22.78 -7.29 12.30
C HIS A 152 -21.51 -6.62 11.81
N HIS A 153 -21.28 -6.56 10.48
CA HIS A 153 -20.01 -6.05 9.95
C HIS A 153 -20.22 -5.20 8.71
N LEU A 154 -19.43 -4.15 8.60
CA LEU A 154 -19.11 -3.55 7.32
C LEU A 154 -17.99 -4.37 6.68
N CYS A 155 -18.18 -4.73 5.43
CA CYS A 155 -17.22 -5.45 4.62
C CYS A 155 -16.65 -4.55 3.52
N LEU A 156 -15.34 -4.61 3.34
CA LEU A 156 -14.62 -3.98 2.23
C LEU A 156 -13.81 -5.03 1.50
N SER A 157 -13.95 -5.13 0.19
CA SER A 157 -13.07 -5.96 -0.63
C SER A 157 -12.29 -5.16 -1.65
N VAL A 158 -11.03 -5.58 -1.86
CA VAL A 158 -10.16 -5.13 -2.94
C VAL A 158 -9.78 -6.36 -3.74
N ARG A 159 -10.25 -6.43 -5.00
CA ARG A 159 -9.96 -7.52 -5.93
C ARG A 159 -9.14 -6.99 -7.10
N ASP A 160 -8.14 -7.75 -7.51
CA ASP A 160 -7.33 -7.49 -8.70
C ASP A 160 -7.38 -8.67 -9.69
N THR A 161 -7.01 -8.40 -10.94
CA THR A 161 -6.80 -9.40 -11.99
C THR A 161 -5.31 -9.69 -12.24
N GLY A 162 -4.47 -9.48 -11.24
CA GLY A 162 -3.02 -9.66 -11.31
C GLY A 162 -2.57 -11.13 -11.37
N GLN A 163 -1.32 -11.35 -10.99
CA GLN A 163 -0.68 -12.67 -11.05
C GLN A 163 -1.28 -13.71 -10.09
N GLY A 164 -1.99 -13.27 -9.06
CA GLY A 164 -2.49 -14.14 -8.02
C GLY A 164 -1.38 -14.71 -7.13
N ILE A 165 -1.79 -15.50 -6.14
CA ILE A 165 -0.91 -16.05 -5.10
C ILE A 165 -1.05 -17.57 -5.06
N LYS A 166 0.06 -18.29 -5.04
CA LYS A 166 0.05 -19.74 -4.87
C LYS A 166 -0.45 -20.14 -3.48
N LYS A 167 -1.21 -21.23 -3.38
CA LYS A 167 -1.83 -21.72 -2.13
C LYS A 167 -0.83 -21.87 -0.97
N GLU A 168 0.39 -22.31 -1.26
CA GLU A 168 1.47 -22.50 -0.28
C GLU A 168 1.91 -21.20 0.40
N ASN A 169 1.69 -20.05 -0.25
CA ASN A 169 2.09 -18.73 0.23
C ASN A 169 0.98 -18.00 1.00
N LEU A 170 -0.30 -18.35 0.79
CA LEU A 170 -1.46 -17.64 1.35
C LEU A 170 -1.40 -17.46 2.87
N LYS A 171 -0.90 -18.46 3.60
CA LYS A 171 -0.77 -18.39 5.06
C LYS A 171 0.36 -17.46 5.52
N LYS A 172 1.36 -17.22 4.66
CA LYS A 172 2.60 -16.51 5.00
C LYS A 172 2.61 -15.05 4.54
N ILE A 173 1.72 -14.65 3.63
CA ILE A 173 1.75 -13.30 3.04
C ILE A 173 1.54 -12.18 4.06
N PHE A 174 0.96 -12.48 5.22
CA PHE A 174 0.78 -11.55 6.33
C PHE A 174 1.95 -11.56 7.35
N GLU A 175 2.92 -12.47 7.17
CA GLU A 175 4.12 -12.50 8.01
C GLU A 175 5.04 -11.33 7.65
N LYS A 176 5.69 -10.76 8.67
CA LYS A 176 6.67 -9.68 8.48
C LYS A 176 7.81 -10.15 7.59
N PHE A 177 8.22 -9.32 6.64
CA PHE A 177 9.33 -9.57 5.71
C PHE A 177 9.13 -10.73 4.75
N TYR A 178 7.96 -11.36 4.78
CA TYR A 178 7.68 -12.44 3.85
C TYR A 178 7.50 -11.88 2.43
N ARG A 179 8.16 -12.52 1.49
CA ARG A 179 8.04 -12.24 0.06
C ARG A 179 7.99 -13.55 -0.70
N VAL A 180 7.10 -13.62 -1.68
CA VAL A 180 7.10 -14.75 -2.62
C VAL A 180 8.34 -14.60 -3.50
N HIS A 181 9.24 -15.60 -3.47
CA HIS A 181 10.41 -15.64 -4.35
C HIS A 181 9.93 -15.99 -5.76
N THR A 182 9.74 -15.00 -6.60
CA THR A 182 9.63 -15.19 -8.05
C THR A 182 11.06 -15.19 -8.58
N GLY A 183 11.50 -16.26 -9.24
CA GLY A 183 12.90 -16.57 -9.59
C GLY A 183 13.78 -15.45 -10.19
N ASN A 184 13.20 -14.34 -10.64
CA ASN A 184 13.90 -13.09 -10.99
C ASN A 184 13.77 -12.08 -9.86
N VAL A 185 14.71 -12.11 -8.93
CA VAL A 185 14.69 -11.46 -7.60
C VAL A 185 14.72 -9.91 -7.66
N HIS A 186 14.98 -9.29 -8.79
CA HIS A 186 15.27 -7.85 -8.86
C HIS A 186 14.12 -6.93 -9.24
N ASP A 187 13.00 -7.43 -9.77
CA ASP A 187 11.99 -6.54 -10.37
C ASP A 187 10.86 -6.08 -9.44
N VAL A 188 10.63 -6.74 -8.32
CA VAL A 188 9.51 -6.37 -7.44
C VAL A 188 10.02 -5.66 -6.18
N LYS A 189 10.09 -4.32 -6.21
CA LYS A 189 10.53 -3.49 -5.07
C LYS A 189 9.58 -3.59 -3.88
N GLY A 190 10.12 -3.72 -2.65
CA GLY A 190 9.36 -3.62 -1.40
C GLY A 190 9.87 -4.50 -0.26
N PHE A 191 9.52 -4.14 0.97
CA PHE A 191 10.10 -4.67 2.19
C PHE A 191 9.38 -5.90 2.78
N GLY A 192 8.28 -6.37 2.17
CA GLY A 192 7.46 -7.43 2.77
C GLY A 192 6.72 -7.01 4.04
N LEU A 193 6.43 -5.71 4.19
CA LEU A 193 5.78 -5.15 5.38
C LEU A 193 4.33 -4.72 5.14
N GLY A 194 3.93 -4.49 3.89
CA GLY A 194 2.63 -3.91 3.56
C GLY A 194 1.46 -4.75 4.05
N LEU A 195 1.41 -6.04 3.72
CA LEU A 195 0.31 -6.92 4.16
C LEU A 195 0.36 -7.22 5.65
N ALA A 196 1.55 -7.31 6.24
CA ALA A 196 1.70 -7.42 7.68
C ALA A 196 1.12 -6.18 8.39
N TYR A 197 1.38 -4.96 7.88
CA TYR A 197 0.78 -3.73 8.37
C TYR A 197 -0.75 -3.76 8.21
N VAL A 198 -1.26 -4.14 7.06
CA VAL A 198 -2.70 -4.28 6.81
C VAL A 198 -3.34 -5.18 7.88
N LYS A 199 -2.79 -6.39 8.08
CA LYS A 199 -3.28 -7.34 9.10
C LYS A 199 -3.30 -6.70 10.50
N LYS A 200 -2.19 -6.06 10.90
CA LYS A 200 -2.09 -5.41 12.21
C LYS A 200 -3.10 -4.29 12.41
N MET A 201 -3.27 -3.42 11.40
CA MET A 201 -4.22 -2.32 11.50
C MET A 201 -5.67 -2.83 11.55
N VAL A 202 -6.01 -3.82 10.74
CA VAL A 202 -7.33 -4.46 10.79
C VAL A 202 -7.57 -5.09 12.17
N ASP A 203 -6.59 -5.80 12.75
CA ASP A 203 -6.69 -6.39 14.08
C ASP A 203 -6.86 -5.34 15.19
N LEU A 204 -6.17 -4.19 15.09
CA LEU A 204 -6.32 -3.07 16.05
C LEU A 204 -7.68 -2.37 15.93
N HIS A 205 -8.35 -2.54 14.79
CA HIS A 205 -9.74 -2.11 14.60
C HIS A 205 -10.76 -3.23 14.89
N GLU A 206 -10.31 -4.31 15.57
CA GLU A 206 -11.15 -5.45 15.93
C GLU A 206 -11.78 -6.16 14.73
N GLY A 207 -11.17 -5.97 13.56
CA GLY A 207 -11.61 -6.53 12.30
C GLY A 207 -10.94 -7.85 11.94
N GLU A 208 -11.40 -8.43 10.85
CA GLU A 208 -10.82 -9.63 10.23
C GLU A 208 -10.42 -9.32 8.80
N ILE A 209 -9.26 -9.81 8.35
CA ILE A 209 -8.88 -9.81 6.94
C ILE A 209 -8.73 -11.23 6.42
N ARG A 210 -9.31 -11.50 5.26
CA ARG A 210 -9.18 -12.76 4.51
C ARG A 210 -8.61 -12.49 3.12
N VAL A 211 -8.00 -13.52 2.56
CA VAL A 211 -7.47 -13.52 1.19
C VAL A 211 -7.95 -14.75 0.45
N ASP A 212 -8.52 -14.51 -0.73
CA ASP A 212 -8.85 -15.53 -1.70
C ASP A 212 -8.07 -15.24 -2.98
N SER A 213 -7.29 -16.21 -3.46
CA SER A 213 -6.44 -16.00 -4.63
C SER A 213 -6.23 -17.30 -5.39
N GLU A 214 -6.20 -17.15 -6.72
CA GLU A 214 -5.82 -18.21 -7.64
C GLU A 214 -4.67 -17.72 -8.52
N TYR A 215 -3.57 -18.48 -8.51
CA TYR A 215 -2.39 -18.12 -9.32
C TYR A 215 -2.76 -18.05 -10.81
N GLY A 216 -2.39 -16.95 -11.45
CA GLY A 216 -2.75 -16.65 -12.85
C GLY A 216 -4.09 -15.93 -13.03
N LYS A 217 -4.94 -15.77 -11.99
CA LYS A 217 -6.27 -15.15 -12.12
C LYS A 217 -6.44 -13.85 -11.34
N GLY A 218 -5.69 -13.70 -10.23
CA GLY A 218 -5.76 -12.51 -9.38
C GLY A 218 -6.02 -12.82 -7.92
N THR A 219 -6.21 -11.76 -7.14
CA THR A 219 -6.36 -11.83 -5.69
C THR A 219 -7.54 -10.99 -5.21
N THR A 220 -8.22 -11.46 -4.18
CA THR A 220 -9.26 -10.70 -3.45
C THR A 220 -8.90 -10.66 -1.99
N PHE A 221 -8.71 -9.47 -1.45
CA PHE A 221 -8.64 -9.23 -0.01
C PHE A 221 -9.99 -8.75 0.48
N THR A 222 -10.50 -9.36 1.55
CA THR A 222 -11.75 -8.95 2.18
C THR A 222 -11.50 -8.59 3.63
N ILE A 223 -11.85 -7.37 4.01
CA ILE A 223 -11.79 -6.85 5.39
C ILE A 223 -13.21 -6.80 5.93
N LYS A 224 -13.38 -7.24 7.17
CA LYS A 224 -14.62 -7.12 7.93
C LYS A 224 -14.36 -6.29 9.18
N LEU A 225 -15.11 -5.22 9.37
CA LEU A 225 -15.06 -4.39 10.56
C LEU A 225 -16.37 -4.55 11.33
N PRO A 226 -16.34 -4.73 12.65
CA PRO A 226 -17.56 -4.80 13.44
C PRO A 226 -18.30 -3.46 13.41
N ILE A 227 -19.61 -3.49 13.21
CA ILE A 227 -20.47 -2.33 13.37
C ILE A 227 -20.71 -2.16 14.87
N ILE A 228 -20.16 -1.09 15.45
CA ILE A 228 -20.39 -0.73 16.84
C ILE A 228 -21.72 0.05 16.87
N ARG A 229 -22.75 -0.50 17.52
CA ARG A 229 -24.00 0.20 17.77
C ARG A 229 -23.93 0.90 19.11
N ASP A 230 -24.68 2.00 19.28
CA ASP A 230 -24.69 2.75 20.55
C ASP A 230 -25.10 1.88 21.77
N GLU A 231 -25.80 0.78 21.54
CA GLU A 231 -26.15 -0.23 22.53
C GLU A 231 -24.95 -1.04 23.06
N ASP A 232 -23.83 -1.05 22.34
CA ASP A 232 -22.60 -1.79 22.67
C ASP A 232 -21.58 -0.92 23.46
N MET A 233 -21.91 0.34 23.75
CA MET A 233 -21.04 1.30 24.43
C MET A 233 -21.37 1.54 25.92
N GLU A 234 -22.17 0.65 26.57
CA GLU A 234 -22.44 0.67 28.02
C GLU A 234 -21.39 -0.12 28.85
#